data_7aafcd72a6d39cd390ce82da7a63b44d
#
_entry.id   7aafcd72a6d39cd390ce82da7a63b44d
#
_cell.length_a   1.000
_cell.length_b   1.000
_cell.length_c   1.000
_cell.angle_alpha   90.00
_cell.angle_beta   90.00
_cell.angle_gamma   90.00
#
_symmetry.space_group_name_H-M   'P 1'
#
loop_
_entity.id
_entity.type
_entity.pdbx_description
1 polymer ?
#
loop_
_entity_poly.entity_id
_entity_poly.type
_entity_poly.pdbx_seq_one_letter_code
_entity_poly.pdbx_strand_id
1 'polypeptide(L)'
;LRRTALAGLACLAATFAPKAQAESPTAAPHTAAPKAPSAPAPKASARGPSTKAAATEVAPARPALELPYEKSTLENGLTLILHRDPSLPLVAVNIWYHVGPAYEPPGRSGFAHLFEHLMFEGSRHVGHEFDKLLESIGATNVNGTTNWDRTNYFETVPREYLELALWIESDRMGYLLDAITQERLDVQRDVVKNERRQTFENAPYGKSSLALLDAMFPAGHPYHGAVIGSMEDLSAATLDDVKDFFRQYYSPSNATLCLAGDFDPATAKALVEKYFGTLSGRATAKLAKHATPPLSQPIRLVVEEPVELARVSYGWIAPPAYGPDDAALDIATTILAGGRSTRLYRRLVVEDKLASDVDASSDPNQLATMLDVNATVASGKSTDDVERALDGVIDGLKTTPPSAEELARAKRRTFLAIASDLEQLNGHGGESGRAGMLQRFDHYLGDPGYLQKWLAAIDAVTPEDVSRVVKQYMTREGRVTVITRPSAGNAGAPAAGKGAP
;
A
#
# COMPACT_ATOMS: atom_id res chain seq x y z
N LEU A 1 1.70 -22.00 6.39
CA LEU A 1 2.61 -20.93 5.94
C LEU A 1 1.84 -19.61 6.07
N ARG A 2 2.00 -18.97 7.23
CA ARG A 2 1.38 -17.67 7.50
C ARG A 2 2.20 -16.62 6.76
N ARG A 3 1.60 -15.96 5.78
CA ARG A 3 2.11 -14.73 5.14
C ARG A 3 2.06 -13.62 6.19
N THR A 4 3.22 -13.18 6.65
CA THR A 4 3.35 -11.90 7.35
C THR A 4 3.14 -10.80 6.30
N ALA A 5 2.02 -10.10 6.42
CA ALA A 5 1.71 -8.92 5.63
C ALA A 5 2.74 -7.83 5.96
N LEU A 6 3.36 -7.27 4.93
CA LEU A 6 3.96 -5.95 5.00
C LEU A 6 2.78 -4.96 5.10
N ALA A 7 2.51 -4.52 6.31
CA ALA A 7 1.57 -3.43 6.54
C ALA A 7 2.36 -2.12 6.55
N GLY A 8 2.55 -1.54 5.36
CA GLY A 8 2.70 -0.10 5.27
C GLY A 8 1.36 0.54 5.67
N LEU A 9 1.39 1.71 6.26
CA LEU A 9 0.21 2.51 6.65
C LEU A 9 -0.54 3.08 5.42
N ALA A 10 -0.64 2.32 4.35
CA ALA A 10 -1.33 2.70 3.14
C ALA A 10 -2.50 1.74 2.91
N CYS A 11 -3.67 2.33 2.73
CA CYS A 11 -4.88 1.73 2.17
C CYS A 11 -5.45 0.51 2.91
N LEU A 12 -6.36 0.76 3.85
CA LEU A 12 -7.35 -0.24 4.20
C LEU A 12 -8.42 -0.29 3.09
N ALA A 13 -8.30 -1.30 2.24
CA ALA A 13 -9.40 -1.67 1.37
C ALA A 13 -10.54 -2.22 2.23
N ALA A 14 -11.71 -1.58 2.19
CA ALA A 14 -12.93 -2.12 2.77
C ALA A 14 -13.33 -3.38 1.98
N THR A 15 -13.02 -4.56 2.51
CA THR A 15 -13.52 -5.81 1.95
C THR A 15 -14.96 -6.04 2.44
N PHE A 16 -15.92 -5.75 1.60
CA PHE A 16 -17.29 -6.26 1.76
C PHE A 16 -17.28 -7.79 1.50
N ALA A 17 -17.13 -8.58 2.56
CA ALA A 17 -17.36 -10.01 2.47
C ALA A 17 -18.81 -10.33 2.88
N PRO A 18 -19.61 -11.00 2.04
CA PRO A 18 -20.90 -11.52 2.46
C PRO A 18 -20.68 -12.63 3.50
N LYS A 19 -21.42 -12.58 4.62
CA LYS A 19 -21.48 -13.64 5.62
C LYS A 19 -22.10 -14.89 5.00
N ALA A 20 -21.27 -15.78 4.44
CA ALA A 20 -21.67 -17.15 4.20
C ALA A 20 -21.41 -17.97 5.48
N GLN A 21 -22.48 -18.44 6.11
CA GLN A 21 -22.39 -19.48 7.13
C GLN A 21 -21.96 -20.78 6.44
N ALA A 22 -20.71 -21.18 6.62
CA ALA A 22 -20.23 -22.50 6.22
C ALA A 22 -20.36 -23.45 7.40
N GLU A 23 -21.26 -24.42 7.28
CA GLU A 23 -21.29 -25.61 8.13
C GLU A 23 -20.02 -26.43 7.87
N SER A 24 -19.33 -26.82 8.94
CA SER A 24 -18.12 -27.64 8.90
C SER A 24 -18.49 -29.10 8.65
N PRO A 25 -17.88 -29.78 7.66
CA PRO A 25 -17.98 -31.24 7.58
C PRO A 25 -17.02 -31.89 8.58
N THR A 26 -17.55 -32.83 9.33
CA THR A 26 -16.86 -33.73 10.26
C THR A 26 -15.80 -34.58 9.56
N ALA A 27 -14.56 -34.52 10.04
CA ALA A 27 -13.45 -35.33 9.57
C ALA A 27 -13.56 -36.78 10.06
N ALA A 28 -13.45 -37.73 9.14
CA ALA A 28 -13.25 -39.16 9.42
C ALA A 28 -11.78 -39.49 9.74
N PRO A 29 -11.47 -40.50 10.53
CA PRO A 29 -10.10 -40.76 10.99
C PRO A 29 -9.25 -41.45 9.91
N HIS A 30 -8.08 -40.90 9.64
CA HIS A 30 -7.06 -41.52 8.79
C HIS A 30 -6.29 -42.60 9.55
N THR A 31 -6.33 -43.81 9.02
CA THR A 31 -5.50 -44.96 9.43
C THR A 31 -4.05 -44.78 8.99
N ALA A 32 -3.13 -45.10 9.85
CA ALA A 32 -1.69 -45.01 9.66
C ALA A 32 -1.18 -46.03 8.62
N ALA A 33 -0.33 -45.59 7.71
CA ALA A 33 0.42 -46.45 6.79
C ALA A 33 1.76 -46.90 7.38
N PRO A 34 2.29 -48.12 7.05
CA PRO A 34 3.45 -48.70 7.70
C PRO A 34 4.79 -48.12 7.24
N LYS A 35 5.76 -48.03 8.18
CA LYS A 35 7.13 -47.58 7.93
C LYS A 35 7.90 -48.58 7.07
N ALA A 36 8.56 -48.06 6.02
CA ALA A 36 9.56 -48.79 5.23
C ALA A 36 10.94 -48.81 5.95
N PRO A 37 11.77 -49.84 5.75
CA PRO A 37 13.03 -50.00 6.48
C PRO A 37 14.16 -49.12 5.93
N SER A 38 14.98 -48.59 6.85
CA SER A 38 16.15 -47.73 6.56
C SER A 38 17.31 -48.54 5.99
N ALA A 39 17.89 -48.02 4.89
CA ALA A 39 19.15 -48.52 4.31
C ALA A 39 20.38 -47.91 5.01
N PRO A 40 21.52 -48.63 5.09
CA PRO A 40 22.71 -48.21 5.84
C PRO A 40 23.51 -47.12 5.09
N ALA A 41 24.08 -46.19 5.89
CA ALA A 41 24.89 -45.06 5.42
C ALA A 41 26.24 -45.52 4.78
N PRO A 42 26.73 -44.89 3.71
CA PRO A 42 28.06 -45.17 3.15
C PRO A 42 29.15 -44.48 3.98
N LYS A 43 30.29 -45.21 4.15
CA LYS A 43 31.47 -44.81 4.92
C LYS A 43 32.17 -43.61 4.23
N ALA A 44 32.53 -42.60 5.05
CA ALA A 44 33.31 -41.45 4.64
C ALA A 44 34.73 -41.85 4.18
N SER A 45 35.08 -41.46 2.94
CA SER A 45 36.45 -41.52 2.41
C SER A 45 37.07 -40.13 2.60
N ALA A 46 38.20 -40.05 3.26
CA ALA A 46 39.00 -38.87 3.47
C ALA A 46 39.62 -38.40 2.13
N ARG A 47 39.22 -37.22 1.64
CA ARG A 47 39.91 -36.49 0.59
C ARG A 47 40.71 -35.34 1.18
N GLY A 48 41.99 -35.30 0.84
CA GLY A 48 42.95 -34.27 1.21
C GLY A 48 42.61 -32.87 0.64
N PRO A 49 43.30 -31.80 1.09
CA PRO A 49 42.94 -30.42 0.76
C PRO A 49 43.21 -30.10 -0.70
N SER A 50 42.14 -29.91 -1.48
CA SER A 50 42.20 -29.34 -2.83
C SER A 50 42.04 -27.83 -2.73
N THR A 51 43.11 -27.09 -2.97
CA THR A 51 43.10 -25.66 -3.24
C THR A 51 42.43 -25.39 -4.60
N LYS A 52 41.13 -25.28 -4.61
CA LYS A 52 40.41 -24.71 -5.76
C LYS A 52 40.39 -23.18 -5.61
N ALA A 53 41.05 -22.49 -6.53
CA ALA A 53 40.83 -21.06 -6.77
C ALA A 53 39.35 -20.81 -6.91
N ALA A 54 38.83 -19.88 -6.14
CA ALA A 54 37.44 -19.43 -6.23
C ALA A 54 37.28 -18.77 -7.60
N ALA A 55 36.71 -19.50 -8.56
CA ALA A 55 36.14 -18.90 -9.74
C ALA A 55 35.02 -17.97 -9.23
N THR A 56 35.12 -16.69 -9.55
CA THR A 56 34.04 -15.71 -9.34
C THR A 56 32.86 -16.17 -10.18
N GLU A 57 31.93 -16.87 -9.58
CA GLU A 57 30.70 -17.31 -10.24
C GLU A 57 29.94 -16.01 -10.58
N VAL A 58 29.95 -15.62 -11.83
CA VAL A 58 29.16 -14.50 -12.34
C VAL A 58 27.71 -14.89 -12.07
N ALA A 59 27.07 -14.21 -11.15
CA ALA A 59 25.66 -14.44 -10.87
C ALA A 59 24.87 -14.35 -12.20
N PRO A 60 23.94 -15.28 -12.46
CA PRO A 60 23.17 -15.25 -13.70
C PRO A 60 22.49 -13.88 -13.84
N ALA A 61 22.51 -13.32 -15.04
CA ALA A 61 21.84 -12.06 -15.33
C ALA A 61 20.36 -12.17 -14.90
N ARG A 62 19.86 -11.15 -14.19
CA ARG A 62 18.46 -11.11 -13.79
C ARG A 62 17.57 -11.15 -15.03
N PRO A 63 16.43 -11.86 -14.98
CA PRO A 63 15.46 -11.78 -16.07
C PRO A 63 14.97 -10.33 -16.21
N ALA A 64 14.81 -9.87 -17.44
CA ALA A 64 14.23 -8.57 -17.72
C ALA A 64 12.74 -8.60 -17.32
N LEU A 65 12.32 -7.65 -16.50
CA LEU A 65 10.90 -7.41 -16.19
C LEU A 65 10.42 -6.33 -17.16
N GLU A 66 9.57 -6.69 -18.11
CA GLU A 66 9.08 -5.77 -19.14
C GLU A 66 7.59 -5.54 -18.97
N LEU A 67 7.15 -4.29 -19.10
CA LEU A 67 5.76 -3.86 -19.17
C LEU A 67 5.54 -3.06 -20.45
N PRO A 68 5.45 -3.72 -21.62
CA PRO A 68 5.14 -3.02 -22.87
C PRO A 68 3.75 -2.39 -22.78
N TYR A 69 3.63 -1.15 -23.23
CA TYR A 69 2.36 -0.42 -23.17
C TYR A 69 2.18 0.49 -24.38
N GLU A 70 0.93 0.84 -24.63
CA GLU A 70 0.54 1.94 -25.50
C GLU A 70 -0.17 2.99 -24.65
N LYS A 71 0.20 4.27 -24.83
CA LYS A 71 -0.47 5.41 -24.16
C LYS A 71 -1.07 6.33 -25.19
N SER A 72 -2.31 6.72 -24.97
CA SER A 72 -3.03 7.70 -25.79
C SER A 72 -3.93 8.57 -24.91
N THR A 73 -4.44 9.67 -25.48
CA THR A 73 -5.39 10.53 -24.78
C THR A 73 -6.57 10.79 -25.71
N LEU A 74 -7.80 10.61 -25.20
CA LEU A 74 -9.03 10.91 -25.91
C LEU A 74 -9.22 12.43 -26.03
N GLU A 75 -10.11 12.87 -26.93
CA GLU A 75 -10.40 14.30 -27.12
C GLU A 75 -10.92 14.99 -25.85
N ASN A 76 -11.63 14.26 -24.99
CA ASN A 76 -12.13 14.76 -23.71
C ASN A 76 -11.09 14.76 -22.57
N GLY A 77 -9.85 14.34 -22.85
CA GLY A 77 -8.72 14.37 -21.94
C GLY A 77 -8.48 13.08 -21.14
N LEU A 78 -9.30 12.04 -21.29
CA LEU A 78 -9.05 10.74 -20.64
C LEU A 78 -7.75 10.14 -21.16
N THR A 79 -6.82 9.85 -20.26
CA THR A 79 -5.61 9.08 -20.60
C THR A 79 -5.94 7.61 -20.64
N LEU A 80 -5.55 6.92 -21.71
CA LEU A 80 -5.70 5.47 -21.88
C LEU A 80 -4.33 4.80 -21.96
N ILE A 81 -4.10 3.81 -21.11
CA ILE A 81 -2.91 2.95 -21.10
C ILE A 81 -3.36 1.52 -21.41
N LEU A 82 -2.73 0.87 -22.39
CA LEU A 82 -3.01 -0.49 -22.79
C LEU A 82 -1.77 -1.35 -22.61
N HIS A 83 -1.88 -2.43 -21.84
CA HIS A 83 -0.87 -3.47 -21.69
C HIS A 83 -1.45 -4.82 -22.11
N ARG A 84 -1.16 -5.23 -23.35
CA ARG A 84 -1.65 -6.51 -23.86
C ARG A 84 -0.82 -7.68 -23.34
N ASP A 85 -1.48 -8.62 -22.66
CA ASP A 85 -0.92 -9.91 -22.24
C ASP A 85 -1.95 -11.04 -22.42
N PRO A 86 -1.83 -11.85 -23.48
CA PRO A 86 -2.77 -12.92 -23.79
C PRO A 86 -2.49 -14.23 -23.03
N SER A 87 -1.68 -14.22 -21.98
CA SER A 87 -1.32 -15.43 -21.23
C SER A 87 -2.50 -16.08 -20.48
N LEU A 88 -3.49 -15.28 -20.09
CA LEU A 88 -4.74 -15.73 -19.48
C LEU A 88 -5.92 -14.98 -20.11
N PRO A 89 -7.12 -15.61 -20.25
CA PRO A 89 -8.29 -14.97 -20.85
C PRO A 89 -8.96 -13.99 -19.88
N LEU A 90 -8.19 -13.07 -19.29
CA LEU A 90 -8.61 -12.10 -18.29
C LEU A 90 -8.16 -10.69 -18.69
N VAL A 91 -8.92 -9.69 -18.27
CA VAL A 91 -8.57 -8.29 -18.42
C VAL A 91 -8.76 -7.58 -17.08
N ALA A 92 -7.73 -6.90 -16.63
CA ALA A 92 -7.82 -5.90 -15.57
C ALA A 92 -8.28 -4.58 -16.15
N VAL A 93 -9.31 -4.02 -15.58
CA VAL A 93 -9.75 -2.63 -15.77
C VAL A 93 -9.36 -1.89 -14.50
N ASN A 94 -8.62 -0.79 -14.63
CA ASN A 94 -8.13 -0.01 -13.49
C ASN A 94 -8.19 1.46 -13.85
N ILE A 95 -9.07 2.21 -13.18
CA ILE A 95 -9.25 3.64 -13.42
C ILE A 95 -8.78 4.44 -12.21
N TRP A 96 -7.90 5.42 -12.44
CA TRP A 96 -7.39 6.33 -11.44
C TRP A 96 -7.95 7.73 -11.66
N TYR A 97 -8.59 8.27 -10.63
CA TYR A 97 -8.91 9.69 -10.56
C TYR A 97 -7.79 10.40 -9.77
N HIS A 98 -7.22 11.44 -10.37
CA HIS A 98 -6.09 12.19 -9.80
C HIS A 98 -6.60 13.15 -8.71
N VAL A 99 -7.20 12.58 -7.67
CA VAL A 99 -7.75 13.28 -6.51
C VAL A 99 -7.71 12.37 -5.29
N GLY A 100 -7.13 12.87 -4.22
CA GLY A 100 -7.10 12.28 -2.89
C GLY A 100 -7.25 13.38 -1.83
N PRO A 101 -7.05 13.08 -0.55
CA PRO A 101 -7.12 14.07 0.54
C PRO A 101 -6.29 15.32 0.31
N ALA A 102 -5.17 15.24 -0.42
CA ALA A 102 -4.34 16.39 -0.74
C ALA A 102 -5.07 17.52 -1.48
N TYR A 103 -6.20 17.22 -2.11
CA TYR A 103 -7.01 18.17 -2.88
C TYR A 103 -8.25 18.67 -2.12
N GLU A 104 -8.47 18.18 -0.91
CA GLU A 104 -9.63 18.51 -0.12
C GLU A 104 -9.52 19.93 0.47
N PRO A 105 -10.58 20.74 0.39
CA PRO A 105 -10.57 22.04 1.03
C PRO A 105 -10.63 21.89 2.56
N PRO A 106 -10.12 22.87 3.32
CA PRO A 106 -10.21 22.88 4.77
C PRO A 106 -11.65 22.68 5.28
N GLY A 107 -11.81 21.79 6.27
CA GLY A 107 -13.12 21.44 6.83
C GLY A 107 -13.91 20.43 5.98
N ARG A 108 -13.24 19.75 5.05
CA ARG A 108 -13.83 18.74 4.18
C ARG A 108 -12.92 17.50 4.09
N SER A 109 -12.22 17.16 5.19
CA SER A 109 -11.36 15.99 5.23
C SER A 109 -12.16 14.69 5.11
N GLY A 110 -11.63 13.73 4.34
CA GLY A 110 -12.24 12.42 4.09
C GLY A 110 -13.22 12.37 2.92
N PHE A 111 -13.35 13.47 2.14
CA PHE A 111 -14.25 13.48 0.98
C PHE A 111 -13.80 12.54 -0.12
N ALA A 112 -12.51 12.46 -0.43
CA ALA A 112 -12.00 11.54 -1.43
C ALA A 112 -12.32 10.07 -1.07
N HIS A 113 -12.16 9.70 0.20
CA HIS A 113 -12.50 8.36 0.70
C HIS A 113 -14.02 8.14 0.76
N LEU A 114 -14.81 9.13 1.19
CA LEU A 114 -16.27 9.04 1.12
C LEU A 114 -16.75 8.83 -0.32
N PHE A 115 -16.08 9.47 -1.30
CA PHE A 115 -16.37 9.25 -2.71
C PHE A 115 -16.01 7.85 -3.19
N GLU A 116 -14.93 7.27 -2.69
CA GLU A 116 -14.64 5.85 -2.96
C GLU A 116 -15.87 5.00 -2.66
N HIS A 117 -16.49 5.17 -1.48
CA HIS A 117 -17.70 4.44 -1.10
C HIS A 117 -18.91 4.79 -1.97
N LEU A 118 -19.16 6.08 -2.20
CA LEU A 118 -20.32 6.53 -2.98
C LEU A 118 -20.32 6.01 -4.43
N MET A 119 -19.15 5.76 -5.00
CA MET A 119 -19.01 5.22 -6.35
C MET A 119 -19.52 3.77 -6.49
N PHE A 120 -19.72 3.05 -5.39
CA PHE A 120 -20.32 1.71 -5.37
C PHE A 120 -21.85 1.74 -5.18
N GLU A 121 -22.45 2.90 -4.90
CA GLU A 121 -23.90 3.05 -4.68
C GLU A 121 -24.76 2.99 -5.96
N GLY A 122 -24.12 2.76 -7.11
CA GLY A 122 -24.77 2.71 -8.41
C GLY A 122 -24.80 4.07 -9.10
N SER A 123 -25.28 4.05 -10.34
CA SER A 123 -25.37 5.19 -11.23
C SER A 123 -26.72 5.17 -11.99
N ARG A 124 -26.94 6.10 -12.91
CA ARG A 124 -28.24 6.22 -13.62
C ARG A 124 -28.71 4.91 -14.24
N HIS A 125 -27.80 4.14 -14.87
CA HIS A 125 -28.19 2.97 -15.66
C HIS A 125 -27.80 1.63 -14.99
N VAL A 126 -26.85 1.63 -14.05
CA VAL A 126 -26.36 0.41 -13.38
C VAL A 126 -27.14 0.11 -12.10
N GLY A 127 -27.82 1.06 -11.48
CA GLY A 127 -28.58 0.85 -10.24
C GLY A 127 -27.70 0.42 -9.05
N HIS A 128 -28.33 -0.15 -8.00
CA HIS A 128 -27.65 -0.56 -6.75
C HIS A 128 -26.95 -1.93 -6.81
N GLU A 129 -27.00 -2.62 -7.93
CA GLU A 129 -26.50 -3.99 -8.02
C GLU A 129 -25.16 -4.08 -8.75
N PHE A 130 -24.35 -3.02 -8.63
CA PHE A 130 -23.04 -2.91 -9.25
C PHE A 130 -22.16 -4.16 -8.96
N ASP A 131 -21.99 -4.50 -7.70
CA ASP A 131 -21.17 -5.65 -7.27
C ASP A 131 -21.76 -6.98 -7.77
N LYS A 132 -23.07 -7.15 -7.64
CA LYS A 132 -23.74 -8.37 -8.10
C LYS A 132 -23.63 -8.57 -9.61
N LEU A 133 -23.65 -7.47 -10.37
CA LEU A 133 -23.50 -7.55 -11.82
C LEU A 133 -22.09 -8.04 -12.17
N LEU A 134 -21.06 -7.50 -11.55
CA LEU A 134 -19.68 -7.92 -11.74
C LEU A 134 -19.44 -9.36 -11.21
N GLU A 135 -19.97 -9.70 -10.04
CA GLU A 135 -19.90 -11.07 -9.50
C GLU A 135 -20.55 -12.09 -10.44
N SER A 136 -21.70 -11.75 -11.05
CA SER A 136 -22.45 -12.66 -11.94
C SER A 136 -21.67 -13.07 -13.19
N ILE A 137 -20.71 -12.26 -13.63
CA ILE A 137 -19.84 -12.53 -14.77
C ILE A 137 -18.49 -13.14 -14.37
N GLY A 138 -18.28 -13.41 -13.08
CA GLY A 138 -17.04 -13.98 -12.56
C GLY A 138 -15.92 -12.96 -12.40
N ALA A 139 -16.23 -11.68 -12.25
CA ALA A 139 -15.23 -10.67 -11.92
C ALA A 139 -14.57 -10.97 -10.57
N THR A 140 -13.31 -10.62 -10.46
CA THR A 140 -12.49 -10.74 -9.24
C THR A 140 -11.76 -9.44 -8.97
N ASN A 141 -11.26 -9.27 -7.74
CA ASN A 141 -10.56 -8.05 -7.34
C ASN A 141 -11.40 -6.77 -7.56
N VAL A 142 -12.72 -6.84 -7.40
CA VAL A 142 -13.60 -5.67 -7.50
C VAL A 142 -13.42 -4.83 -6.24
N ASN A 143 -12.86 -3.63 -6.37
CA ASN A 143 -12.62 -2.75 -5.22
C ASN A 143 -12.31 -1.30 -5.64
N GLY A 144 -12.27 -0.41 -4.65
CA GLY A 144 -11.70 0.93 -4.73
C GLY A 144 -10.67 1.15 -3.63
N THR A 145 -9.78 2.13 -3.80
CA THR A 145 -8.88 2.59 -2.74
C THR A 145 -8.59 4.09 -2.89
N THR A 146 -8.31 4.72 -1.76
CA THR A 146 -7.89 6.12 -1.71
C THR A 146 -6.56 6.23 -0.98
N ASN A 147 -5.59 6.91 -1.59
CA ASN A 147 -4.40 7.41 -0.90
C ASN A 147 -4.36 8.94 -0.93
N TRP A 148 -3.28 9.55 -0.44
CA TRP A 148 -3.16 11.00 -0.35
C TRP A 148 -3.40 11.75 -1.67
N ASP A 149 -3.04 11.14 -2.81
CA ASP A 149 -2.92 11.81 -4.10
C ASP A 149 -3.95 11.35 -5.13
N ARG A 150 -4.58 10.19 -4.93
CA ARG A 150 -5.48 9.59 -5.90
C ARG A 150 -6.58 8.74 -5.26
N THR A 151 -7.67 8.52 -6.02
CA THR A 151 -8.71 7.51 -5.74
C THR A 151 -8.82 6.62 -6.98
N ASN A 152 -8.84 5.30 -6.81
CA ASN A 152 -8.97 4.38 -7.93
C ASN A 152 -10.07 3.35 -7.73
N TYR A 153 -10.51 2.78 -8.84
CA TYR A 153 -11.45 1.67 -8.91
C TYR A 153 -10.89 0.65 -9.87
N PHE A 154 -11.07 -0.63 -9.55
CA PHE A 154 -10.49 -1.69 -10.36
C PHE A 154 -11.24 -3.00 -10.20
N GLU A 155 -11.28 -3.77 -11.27
CA GLU A 155 -11.76 -5.13 -11.34
C GLU A 155 -10.92 -5.94 -12.33
N THR A 156 -11.02 -7.26 -12.23
CA THR A 156 -10.47 -8.20 -13.21
C THR A 156 -11.61 -9.07 -13.71
N VAL A 157 -11.89 -8.98 -15.01
CA VAL A 157 -13.00 -9.67 -15.66
C VAL A 157 -12.50 -10.70 -16.67
N PRO A 158 -13.28 -11.78 -16.98
CA PRO A 158 -13.06 -12.57 -18.19
C PRO A 158 -13.09 -11.66 -19.43
N ARG A 159 -12.22 -11.91 -20.41
CA ARG A 159 -12.01 -11.01 -21.57
C ARG A 159 -13.28 -10.71 -22.37
N GLU A 160 -14.21 -11.65 -22.42
CA GLU A 160 -15.51 -11.50 -23.10
C GLU A 160 -16.43 -10.46 -22.46
N TYR A 161 -16.16 -10.08 -21.20
CA TYR A 161 -16.93 -9.08 -20.47
C TYR A 161 -16.22 -7.70 -20.37
N LEU A 162 -15.13 -7.48 -21.11
CA LEU A 162 -14.44 -6.18 -21.14
C LEU A 162 -15.40 -5.04 -21.49
N GLU A 163 -16.29 -5.25 -22.48
CA GLU A 163 -17.25 -4.22 -22.89
C GLU A 163 -18.19 -3.84 -21.74
N LEU A 164 -18.68 -4.84 -20.97
CA LEU A 164 -19.54 -4.61 -19.82
C LEU A 164 -18.82 -3.81 -18.73
N ALA A 165 -17.57 -4.18 -18.38
CA ALA A 165 -16.78 -3.47 -17.40
C ALA A 165 -16.54 -2.01 -17.80
N LEU A 166 -16.17 -1.76 -19.06
CA LEU A 166 -15.99 -0.40 -19.58
C LEU A 166 -17.30 0.42 -19.56
N TRP A 167 -18.42 -0.21 -19.86
CA TRP A 167 -19.72 0.45 -19.74
C TRP A 167 -20.04 0.85 -18.31
N ILE A 168 -19.84 -0.05 -17.35
CA ILE A 168 -20.06 0.20 -15.91
C ILE A 168 -19.18 1.38 -15.44
N GLU A 169 -17.89 1.34 -15.74
CA GLU A 169 -16.94 2.38 -15.34
C GLU A 169 -17.29 3.74 -15.95
N SER A 170 -17.69 3.77 -17.22
CA SER A 170 -18.11 5.01 -17.88
C SER A 170 -19.43 5.54 -17.31
N ASP A 171 -20.37 4.65 -16.93
CA ASP A 171 -21.66 5.07 -16.37
C ASP A 171 -21.48 5.72 -15.00
N ARG A 172 -20.65 5.14 -14.13
CA ARG A 172 -20.37 5.79 -12.85
C ARG A 172 -19.55 7.09 -12.98
N MET A 173 -18.65 7.20 -13.95
CA MET A 173 -17.94 8.46 -14.22
C MET A 173 -18.89 9.56 -14.72
N GLY A 174 -19.84 9.21 -15.59
CA GLY A 174 -20.71 10.19 -16.24
C GLY A 174 -22.00 10.49 -15.48
N TYR A 175 -22.56 9.51 -14.78
CA TYR A 175 -23.95 9.55 -14.34
C TYR A 175 -24.18 9.16 -12.87
N LEU A 176 -23.12 9.16 -12.05
CA LEU A 176 -23.21 8.89 -10.59
C LEU A 176 -24.19 9.83 -9.90
N LEU A 177 -24.09 11.15 -10.20
CA LEU A 177 -24.89 12.16 -9.49
C LEU A 177 -26.39 12.02 -9.68
N ASP A 178 -26.84 11.34 -10.73
CA ASP A 178 -28.26 11.08 -10.95
C ASP A 178 -28.82 10.02 -9.98
N ALA A 179 -27.95 9.25 -9.39
CA ALA A 179 -28.28 8.21 -8.43
C ALA A 179 -28.03 8.59 -6.97
N ILE A 180 -27.19 9.59 -6.70
CA ILE A 180 -26.83 9.99 -5.34
C ILE A 180 -27.96 10.78 -4.70
N THR A 181 -28.49 10.25 -3.59
CA THR A 181 -29.55 10.84 -2.77
C THR A 181 -29.02 11.20 -1.37
N GLN A 182 -29.78 12.01 -0.62
CA GLN A 182 -29.42 12.29 0.78
C GLN A 182 -29.35 11.00 1.62
N GLU A 183 -30.27 10.07 1.39
CA GLU A 183 -30.29 8.79 2.11
C GLU A 183 -29.02 7.98 1.88
N ARG A 184 -28.54 7.87 0.62
CA ARG A 184 -27.31 7.17 0.28
C ARG A 184 -26.09 7.85 0.91
N LEU A 185 -26.04 9.18 0.86
CA LEU A 185 -24.98 9.92 1.51
C LEU A 185 -24.97 9.66 3.02
N ASP A 186 -26.13 9.65 3.68
CA ASP A 186 -26.23 9.41 5.13
C ASP A 186 -25.75 7.99 5.48
N VAL A 187 -26.14 6.99 4.70
CA VAL A 187 -25.69 5.60 4.88
C VAL A 187 -24.18 5.50 4.73
N GLN A 188 -23.59 6.01 3.62
CA GLN A 188 -22.16 5.89 3.39
C GLN A 188 -21.33 6.72 4.36
N ARG A 189 -21.80 7.88 4.79
CA ARG A 189 -21.18 8.62 5.88
C ARG A 189 -21.08 7.80 7.16
N ASP A 190 -22.15 7.09 7.53
CA ASP A 190 -22.14 6.23 8.73
C ASP A 190 -21.23 5.01 8.54
N VAL A 191 -21.16 4.43 7.35
CA VAL A 191 -20.22 3.36 7.01
C VAL A 191 -18.77 3.83 7.18
N VAL A 192 -18.39 4.95 6.58
CA VAL A 192 -17.02 5.52 6.68
C VAL A 192 -16.68 5.89 8.14
N LYS A 193 -17.63 6.47 8.89
CA LYS A 193 -17.42 6.74 10.32
C LYS A 193 -17.25 5.48 11.15
N ASN A 194 -17.94 4.39 10.83
CA ASN A 194 -17.78 3.11 11.48
C ASN A 194 -16.45 2.47 11.13
N GLU A 195 -16.03 2.55 9.87
CA GLU A 195 -14.72 2.11 9.42
C GLU A 195 -13.59 2.86 10.14
N ARG A 196 -13.70 4.19 10.26
CA ARG A 196 -12.75 4.98 11.02
C ARG A 196 -12.64 4.50 12.47
N ARG A 197 -13.80 4.23 13.13
CA ARG A 197 -13.80 3.68 14.49
C ARG A 197 -13.08 2.30 14.53
N GLN A 198 -13.36 1.43 13.58
CA GLN A 198 -12.76 0.09 13.54
C GLN A 198 -11.26 0.14 13.27
N THR A 199 -10.82 1.02 12.37
CA THR A 199 -9.44 1.11 11.91
C THR A 199 -8.53 1.86 12.89
N PHE A 200 -9.03 2.94 13.49
CA PHE A 200 -8.20 3.82 14.31
C PHE A 200 -8.60 3.86 15.78
N GLU A 201 -9.89 3.94 16.09
CA GLU A 201 -10.30 4.14 17.47
C GLU A 201 -10.33 2.84 18.27
N ASN A 202 -10.71 1.72 17.64
CA ASN A 202 -10.84 0.41 18.26
C ASN A 202 -9.70 -0.56 17.87
N ALA A 203 -8.93 -0.27 16.83
CA ALA A 203 -7.80 -1.10 16.44
C ALA A 203 -6.62 -0.89 17.39
N PRO A 204 -5.87 -1.94 17.73
CA PRO A 204 -4.63 -1.80 18.49
C PRO A 204 -3.66 -0.83 17.77
N TYR A 205 -3.14 0.14 18.51
CA TYR A 205 -2.22 1.20 18.02
C TYR A 205 -2.82 2.18 17.01
N GLY A 206 -4.12 2.17 16.79
CA GLY A 206 -4.77 3.03 15.79
C GLY A 206 -4.74 4.51 16.17
N LYS A 207 -5.00 4.85 17.43
CA LYS A 207 -4.89 6.24 17.91
C LYS A 207 -3.45 6.77 17.83
N SER A 208 -2.49 5.91 18.13
CA SER A 208 -1.07 6.25 18.01
C SER A 208 -0.65 6.49 16.56
N SER A 209 -1.21 5.73 15.62
CA SER A 209 -0.98 5.96 14.18
C SER A 209 -1.56 7.31 13.72
N LEU A 210 -2.78 7.67 14.17
CA LEU A 210 -3.34 9.02 13.91
C LEU A 210 -2.46 10.12 14.50
N ALA A 211 -2.04 9.96 15.76
CA ALA A 211 -1.17 10.94 16.42
C ALA A 211 0.18 11.11 15.70
N LEU A 212 0.71 10.04 15.11
CA LEU A 212 1.93 10.09 14.30
C LEU A 212 1.71 10.92 13.04
N LEU A 213 0.65 10.64 12.27
CA LEU A 213 0.30 11.36 11.04
C LEU A 213 0.05 12.85 11.30
N ASP A 214 -0.76 13.17 12.30
CA ASP A 214 -1.07 14.56 12.68
C ASP A 214 0.18 15.34 13.09
N ALA A 215 1.13 14.67 13.75
CA ALA A 215 2.37 15.30 14.18
C ALA A 215 3.41 15.44 13.05
N MET A 216 3.37 14.55 12.03
CA MET A 216 4.29 14.64 10.89
C MET A 216 3.98 15.84 10.00
N PHE A 217 2.71 16.14 9.77
CA PHE A 217 2.30 17.22 8.88
C PHE A 217 1.54 18.30 9.65
N PRO A 218 1.98 19.56 9.61
CA PRO A 218 1.30 20.63 10.35
C PRO A 218 -0.09 20.90 9.80
N ALA A 219 -0.96 21.48 10.61
CA ALA A 219 -2.29 21.92 10.20
C ALA A 219 -2.21 22.84 8.97
N GLY A 220 -3.01 22.56 7.96
CA GLY A 220 -3.01 23.25 6.66
C GLY A 220 -2.05 22.65 5.63
N HIS A 221 -1.24 21.64 5.97
CA HIS A 221 -0.52 20.86 4.97
C HIS A 221 -1.51 19.88 4.29
N PRO A 222 -1.44 19.67 2.96
CA PRO A 222 -2.34 18.74 2.25
C PRO A 222 -2.37 17.31 2.78
N TYR A 223 -1.31 16.86 3.46
CA TYR A 223 -1.22 15.52 4.08
C TYR A 223 -1.50 15.55 5.59
N HIS A 224 -2.09 16.62 6.13
CA HIS A 224 -2.46 16.65 7.53
C HIS A 224 -3.69 15.78 7.81
N GLY A 225 -3.62 14.96 8.87
CA GLY A 225 -4.70 14.04 9.25
C GLY A 225 -4.65 12.68 8.52
N ALA A 226 -5.68 11.89 8.66
CA ALA A 226 -5.80 10.59 8.00
C ALA A 226 -6.62 10.68 6.71
N VAL A 227 -6.32 9.81 5.74
CA VAL A 227 -7.05 9.70 4.46
C VAL A 227 -8.57 9.56 4.66
N ILE A 228 -8.99 8.83 5.69
CA ILE A 228 -10.40 8.62 6.02
C ILE A 228 -11.12 9.89 6.53
N GLY A 229 -10.37 10.95 6.86
CA GLY A 229 -10.91 12.21 7.33
C GLY A 229 -11.29 12.24 8.82
N SER A 230 -11.79 13.40 9.29
CA SER A 230 -12.25 13.60 10.65
C SER A 230 -13.73 13.26 10.82
N MET A 231 -14.14 12.90 12.07
CA MET A 231 -15.56 12.66 12.39
C MET A 231 -16.42 13.91 12.19
N GLU A 232 -15.85 15.08 12.48
CA GLU A 232 -16.48 16.38 12.35
C GLU A 232 -16.77 16.69 10.88
N ASP A 233 -15.77 16.62 10.03
CA ASP A 233 -15.90 16.96 8.60
C ASP A 233 -16.84 15.99 7.89
N LEU A 234 -16.71 14.68 8.16
CA LEU A 234 -17.63 13.68 7.62
C LEU A 234 -19.07 13.94 8.05
N SER A 235 -19.30 14.36 9.31
CA SER A 235 -20.65 14.67 9.80
C SER A 235 -21.21 15.95 9.21
N ALA A 236 -20.36 16.91 8.86
CA ALA A 236 -20.73 18.18 8.25
C ALA A 236 -20.94 18.11 6.72
N ALA A 237 -20.55 16.99 6.08
CA ALA A 237 -20.67 16.81 4.63
C ALA A 237 -22.12 16.91 4.17
N THR A 238 -22.41 17.81 3.24
CA THR A 238 -23.72 18.00 2.62
C THR A 238 -23.79 17.35 1.24
N LEU A 239 -25.01 17.11 0.75
CA LEU A 239 -25.20 16.58 -0.60
C LEU A 239 -24.66 17.52 -1.69
N ASP A 240 -24.70 18.83 -1.48
CA ASP A 240 -24.19 19.80 -2.42
C ASP A 240 -22.64 19.80 -2.43
N ASP A 241 -22.01 19.70 -1.26
CA ASP A 241 -20.54 19.50 -1.19
C ASP A 241 -20.09 18.27 -1.97
N VAL A 242 -20.82 17.16 -1.82
CA VAL A 242 -20.58 15.91 -2.54
C VAL A 242 -20.70 16.10 -4.05
N LYS A 243 -21.78 16.75 -4.50
CA LYS A 243 -21.98 17.02 -5.94
C LYS A 243 -20.90 17.93 -6.52
N ASP A 244 -20.47 18.93 -5.75
CA ASP A 244 -19.43 19.86 -6.20
C ASP A 244 -18.07 19.19 -6.29
N PHE A 245 -17.72 18.34 -5.32
CA PHE A 245 -16.50 17.55 -5.35
C PHE A 245 -16.48 16.62 -6.58
N PHE A 246 -17.56 15.90 -6.87
CA PHE A 246 -17.66 15.08 -8.07
C PHE A 246 -17.48 15.89 -9.35
N ARG A 247 -18.21 17.01 -9.47
CA ARG A 247 -18.11 17.87 -10.65
C ARG A 247 -16.70 18.42 -10.88
N GLN A 248 -15.98 18.64 -9.79
CA GLN A 248 -14.62 19.19 -9.85
C GLN A 248 -13.59 18.15 -10.22
N TYR A 249 -13.68 16.93 -9.72
CA TYR A 249 -12.60 15.97 -9.79
C TYR A 249 -12.90 14.71 -10.60
N TYR A 250 -14.15 14.28 -10.70
CA TYR A 250 -14.53 13.05 -11.38
C TYR A 250 -14.93 13.35 -12.83
N SER A 251 -13.93 13.40 -13.70
CA SER A 251 -14.15 13.65 -15.14
C SER A 251 -13.05 12.97 -15.96
N PRO A 252 -13.29 12.70 -17.26
CA PRO A 252 -12.28 12.10 -18.13
C PRO A 252 -10.91 12.79 -18.09
N SER A 253 -10.88 14.13 -18.10
CA SER A 253 -9.65 14.92 -18.12
C SER A 253 -8.83 14.86 -16.82
N ASN A 254 -9.38 14.29 -15.76
CA ASN A 254 -8.71 14.06 -14.47
C ASN A 254 -8.55 12.57 -14.17
N ALA A 255 -8.62 11.72 -15.19
CA ALA A 255 -8.55 10.28 -15.00
C ALA A 255 -7.59 9.60 -15.99
N THR A 256 -7.01 8.50 -15.54
CA THR A 256 -6.27 7.56 -16.38
C THR A 256 -6.92 6.18 -16.27
N LEU A 257 -7.28 5.60 -17.42
CA LEU A 257 -7.79 4.23 -17.53
C LEU A 257 -6.66 3.33 -18.03
N CYS A 258 -6.33 2.29 -17.28
CA CYS A 258 -5.39 1.26 -17.69
C CYS A 258 -6.14 -0.07 -17.91
N LEU A 259 -5.92 -0.67 -19.07
CA LEU A 259 -6.35 -2.02 -19.40
C LEU A 259 -5.12 -2.92 -19.48
N ALA A 260 -5.11 -4.02 -18.72
CA ALA A 260 -4.03 -5.00 -18.77
C ALA A 260 -4.59 -6.42 -18.94
N GLY A 261 -4.10 -7.18 -19.94
CA GLY A 261 -4.55 -8.56 -20.14
C GLY A 261 -4.83 -8.93 -21.60
N ASP A 262 -5.75 -9.88 -21.80
CA ASP A 262 -6.06 -10.46 -23.11
C ASP A 262 -7.19 -9.69 -23.82
N PHE A 263 -6.82 -8.77 -24.66
CA PHE A 263 -7.74 -8.02 -25.53
C PHE A 263 -7.06 -7.65 -26.86
N ASP A 264 -7.86 -7.35 -27.86
CA ASP A 264 -7.38 -6.71 -29.08
C ASP A 264 -7.28 -5.18 -28.86
N PRO A 265 -6.11 -4.55 -29.05
CA PRO A 265 -5.94 -3.13 -28.75
C PRO A 265 -6.83 -2.20 -29.58
N ALA A 266 -7.12 -2.53 -30.82
CA ALA A 266 -7.99 -1.71 -31.67
C ALA A 266 -9.44 -1.77 -31.19
N THR A 267 -9.91 -2.98 -30.84
CA THR A 267 -11.23 -3.18 -30.25
C THR A 267 -11.35 -2.47 -28.90
N ALA A 268 -10.36 -2.60 -28.03
CA ALA A 268 -10.35 -1.92 -26.73
C ALA A 268 -10.43 -0.40 -26.88
N LYS A 269 -9.62 0.19 -27.76
CA LYS A 269 -9.68 1.64 -28.06
C LYS A 269 -11.06 2.08 -28.55
N ALA A 270 -11.66 1.31 -29.47
CA ALA A 270 -12.99 1.61 -29.99
C ALA A 270 -14.08 1.52 -28.90
N LEU A 271 -13.99 0.56 -27.98
CA LEU A 271 -14.91 0.45 -26.84
C LEU A 271 -14.73 1.62 -25.86
N VAL A 272 -13.49 1.98 -25.54
CA VAL A 272 -13.20 3.13 -24.67
C VAL A 272 -13.75 4.43 -25.31
N GLU A 273 -13.50 4.65 -26.60
CA GLU A 273 -14.07 5.80 -27.33
C GLU A 273 -15.59 5.80 -27.31
N LYS A 274 -16.21 4.63 -27.52
CA LYS A 274 -17.68 4.47 -27.51
C LYS A 274 -18.31 4.89 -26.18
N TYR A 275 -17.72 4.47 -25.06
CA TYR A 275 -18.33 4.65 -23.74
C TYR A 275 -17.84 5.92 -23.04
N PHE A 276 -16.56 6.24 -23.13
CA PHE A 276 -15.97 7.40 -22.43
C PHE A 276 -15.90 8.65 -23.33
N GLY A 277 -15.77 8.49 -24.64
CA GLY A 277 -15.58 9.62 -25.57
C GLY A 277 -16.73 10.63 -25.56
N THR A 278 -17.95 10.23 -25.21
CA THR A 278 -19.12 11.10 -25.08
C THR A 278 -19.17 11.89 -23.77
N LEU A 279 -18.38 11.52 -22.78
CA LEU A 279 -18.34 12.20 -21.50
C LEU A 279 -17.56 13.52 -21.61
N SER A 280 -18.06 14.56 -20.97
CA SER A 280 -17.41 15.88 -21.03
C SER A 280 -16.20 15.95 -20.10
N GLY A 281 -15.05 16.25 -20.68
CA GLY A 281 -13.86 16.64 -19.92
C GLY A 281 -14.06 18.00 -19.26
N ARG A 282 -13.49 18.19 -18.07
CA ARG A 282 -13.56 19.45 -17.31
C ARG A 282 -12.16 19.84 -16.85
N ALA A 283 -11.87 21.11 -16.82
CA ALA A 283 -10.62 21.59 -16.23
C ALA A 283 -10.61 21.28 -14.74
N THR A 284 -9.58 20.56 -14.29
CA THR A 284 -9.40 20.20 -12.86
C THR A 284 -8.30 21.05 -12.26
N ALA A 285 -8.50 21.49 -11.03
CA ALA A 285 -7.47 22.18 -10.27
C ALA A 285 -6.29 21.24 -10.02
N LYS A 286 -5.10 21.66 -10.41
CA LYS A 286 -3.87 20.92 -10.09
C LYS A 286 -3.49 21.17 -8.64
N LEU A 287 -2.95 20.15 -7.99
CA LEU A 287 -2.38 20.30 -6.66
C LEU A 287 -1.34 21.42 -6.68
N ALA A 288 -1.48 22.37 -5.78
CA ALA A 288 -0.48 23.41 -5.60
C ALA A 288 0.84 22.78 -5.12
N LYS A 289 1.97 23.29 -5.64
CA LYS A 289 3.27 22.85 -5.11
C LYS A 289 3.39 23.27 -3.65
N HIS A 290 3.43 22.32 -2.77
CA HIS A 290 3.72 22.51 -1.35
C HIS A 290 5.15 22.13 -1.07
N ALA A 291 5.87 23.02 -0.38
CA ALA A 291 7.15 22.63 0.22
C ALA A 291 6.85 21.85 1.51
N THR A 292 7.38 20.66 1.61
CA THR A 292 7.27 19.82 2.80
C THR A 292 8.65 19.69 3.44
N PRO A 293 9.09 20.72 4.20
CA PRO A 293 10.39 20.64 4.86
C PRO A 293 10.36 19.57 5.96
N PRO A 294 11.48 18.92 6.25
CA PRO A 294 11.61 18.08 7.44
C PRO A 294 11.26 18.90 8.70
N LEU A 295 10.82 18.21 9.73
CA LEU A 295 10.59 18.85 11.03
C LEU A 295 11.88 19.52 11.52
N SER A 296 11.76 20.71 12.11
CA SER A 296 12.87 21.50 12.62
C SER A 296 13.25 21.15 14.06
N GLN A 297 12.38 20.40 14.77
CA GLN A 297 12.59 19.94 16.14
C GLN A 297 11.85 18.62 16.35
N PRO A 298 12.34 17.75 17.24
CA PRO A 298 11.71 16.47 17.51
C PRO A 298 10.38 16.67 18.22
N ILE A 299 9.41 15.85 17.86
CA ILE A 299 8.10 15.76 18.52
C ILE A 299 8.03 14.43 19.26
N ARG A 300 7.60 14.47 20.53
CA ARG A 300 7.42 13.27 21.36
C ARG A 300 6.02 13.27 21.95
N LEU A 301 5.28 12.18 21.66
CA LEU A 301 3.92 11.97 22.14
C LEU A 301 3.85 10.67 22.93
N VAL A 302 2.96 10.64 23.93
CA VAL A 302 2.61 9.41 24.65
C VAL A 302 1.10 9.24 24.50
N VAL A 303 0.68 8.07 23.99
CA VAL A 303 -0.72 7.72 23.75
C VAL A 303 -1.07 6.50 24.58
N GLU A 304 -2.14 6.55 25.35
CA GLU A 304 -2.67 5.40 26.08
C GLU A 304 -3.77 4.72 25.30
N GLU A 305 -3.62 3.41 25.06
CA GLU A 305 -4.56 2.61 24.30
C GLU A 305 -4.84 1.27 25.01
N PRO A 306 -6.00 0.62 24.73
CA PRO A 306 -6.36 -0.67 25.29
C PRO A 306 -5.58 -1.82 24.59
N VAL A 307 -4.25 -1.75 24.61
CA VAL A 307 -3.33 -2.72 24.03
C VAL A 307 -2.66 -3.56 25.12
N GLU A 308 -2.19 -4.77 24.78
CA GLU A 308 -1.46 -5.63 25.72
C GLU A 308 0.01 -5.21 25.85
N LEU A 309 0.63 -4.78 24.77
CA LEU A 309 2.05 -4.45 24.70
C LEU A 309 2.23 -2.97 24.31
N ALA A 310 3.23 -2.33 24.90
CA ALA A 310 3.64 -1.01 24.48
C ALA A 310 4.28 -1.06 23.07
N ARG A 311 4.26 0.08 22.37
CA ARG A 311 4.93 0.24 21.06
C ARG A 311 5.70 1.55 21.02
N VAL A 312 6.85 1.52 20.37
CA VAL A 312 7.61 2.69 19.99
C VAL A 312 7.47 2.87 18.48
N SER A 313 6.96 4.03 18.06
CA SER A 313 6.81 4.40 16.65
C SER A 313 7.61 5.66 16.34
N TYR A 314 8.41 5.60 15.30
CA TYR A 314 9.16 6.74 14.76
C TYR A 314 8.64 7.10 13.38
N GLY A 315 8.53 8.39 13.08
CA GLY A 315 8.19 8.91 11.76
C GLY A 315 9.10 10.03 11.31
N TRP A 316 9.41 10.09 10.01
CA TRP A 316 10.17 11.16 9.36
C TRP A 316 9.57 11.50 8.01
N ILE A 317 9.83 12.74 7.59
CA ILE A 317 9.48 13.23 6.25
C ILE A 317 10.73 13.19 5.38
N ALA A 318 10.60 12.61 4.19
CA ALA A 318 11.61 12.55 3.15
C ALA A 318 11.08 13.19 1.85
N PRO A 319 11.95 13.43 0.83
CA PRO A 319 11.52 14.03 -0.43
C PRO A 319 10.41 13.26 -1.15
N PRO A 320 9.71 13.90 -2.11
CA PRO A 320 8.67 13.27 -2.91
C PRO A 320 9.10 11.99 -3.63
N ALA A 321 8.11 11.17 -3.97
CA ALA A 321 8.23 9.92 -4.72
C ALA A 321 9.13 10.04 -5.96
N TYR A 322 9.89 8.98 -6.24
CA TYR A 322 10.79 8.86 -7.41
C TYR A 322 11.85 9.95 -7.53
N GLY A 323 12.15 10.65 -6.44
CA GLY A 323 13.27 11.57 -6.35
C GLY A 323 14.62 10.83 -6.35
N PRO A 324 15.74 11.57 -6.39
CA PRO A 324 17.09 10.98 -6.48
C PRO A 324 17.44 10.01 -5.35
N ASP A 325 16.83 10.17 -4.18
CA ASP A 325 17.12 9.41 -2.97
C ASP A 325 16.11 8.28 -2.70
N ASP A 326 15.01 8.20 -3.45
CA ASP A 326 13.90 7.30 -3.20
C ASP A 326 14.34 5.81 -3.22
N ALA A 327 15.09 5.39 -4.23
CA ALA A 327 15.62 4.03 -4.31
C ALA A 327 16.55 3.69 -3.13
N ALA A 328 17.34 4.66 -2.67
CA ALA A 328 18.24 4.45 -1.52
C ALA A 328 17.46 4.37 -0.20
N LEU A 329 16.37 5.11 -0.06
CA LEU A 329 15.46 5.07 1.09
C LEU A 329 14.71 3.72 1.17
N ASP A 330 14.20 3.21 0.04
CA ASP A 330 13.56 1.89 -0.03
C ASP A 330 14.54 0.77 0.39
N ILE A 331 15.77 0.82 -0.12
CA ILE A 331 16.82 -0.13 0.27
C ILE A 331 17.20 0.04 1.76
N ALA A 332 17.25 1.26 2.28
CA ALA A 332 17.59 1.52 3.68
C ALA A 332 16.54 0.94 4.64
N THR A 333 15.24 1.15 4.39
CA THR A 333 14.15 0.57 5.19
C THR A 333 14.14 -0.97 5.09
N THR A 334 14.40 -1.53 3.90
CA THR A 334 14.57 -2.97 3.71
C THR A 334 15.75 -3.56 4.50
N ILE A 335 16.87 -2.85 4.62
CA ILE A 335 18.02 -3.27 5.44
C ILE A 335 17.68 -3.16 6.93
N LEU A 336 16.94 -2.13 7.33
CA LEU A 336 16.53 -1.95 8.72
C LEU A 336 15.57 -3.04 9.18
N ALA A 337 14.47 -3.30 8.47
CA ALA A 337 13.42 -4.21 8.95
C ALA A 337 12.75 -5.10 7.89
N GLY A 338 13.31 -5.26 6.70
CA GLY A 338 12.73 -6.08 5.61
C GLY A 338 12.69 -7.59 5.86
N GLY A 339 12.90 -8.12 7.07
CA GLY A 339 12.80 -9.55 7.40
C GLY A 339 13.69 -9.97 8.57
N ARG A 340 13.71 -11.27 8.87
CA ARG A 340 14.37 -11.81 10.08
C ARG A 340 15.89 -11.65 10.13
N SER A 341 16.55 -11.43 9.03
CA SER A 341 18.00 -11.23 8.96
C SER A 341 18.43 -9.75 8.94
N THR A 342 17.49 -8.83 9.11
CA THR A 342 17.73 -7.39 9.09
C THR A 342 18.25 -6.86 10.41
N ARG A 343 18.80 -5.64 10.39
CA ARG A 343 19.51 -5.08 11.56
C ARG A 343 18.60 -4.93 12.78
N LEU A 344 17.41 -4.35 12.62
CA LEU A 344 16.47 -4.14 13.72
C LEU A 344 15.94 -5.48 14.25
N TYR A 345 15.53 -6.39 13.37
CA TYR A 345 14.99 -7.68 13.80
C TYR A 345 16.04 -8.49 14.58
N ARG A 346 17.26 -8.58 14.05
CA ARG A 346 18.34 -9.29 14.75
C ARG A 346 18.62 -8.68 16.10
N ARG A 347 18.79 -7.36 16.17
CA ARG A 347 19.16 -6.68 17.42
C ARG A 347 18.05 -6.74 18.44
N LEU A 348 16.83 -6.28 18.09
CA LEU A 348 15.76 -6.10 19.07
C LEU A 348 15.00 -7.38 19.38
N VAL A 349 14.79 -8.27 18.37
CA VAL A 349 13.96 -9.47 18.55
C VAL A 349 14.80 -10.70 18.92
N VAL A 350 15.95 -10.91 18.29
CA VAL A 350 16.75 -12.13 18.47
C VAL A 350 17.78 -11.99 19.59
N GLU A 351 18.62 -10.97 19.52
CA GLU A 351 19.76 -10.78 20.42
C GLU A 351 19.31 -10.25 21.78
N ASP A 352 18.72 -9.05 21.83
CA ASP A 352 18.36 -8.37 23.07
C ASP A 352 16.99 -8.79 23.62
N LYS A 353 16.12 -9.37 22.76
CA LYS A 353 14.74 -9.78 23.10
C LYS A 353 13.94 -8.64 23.74
N LEU A 354 14.12 -7.44 23.22
CA LEU A 354 13.45 -6.21 23.67
C LEU A 354 12.11 -6.01 22.97
N ALA A 355 11.96 -6.51 21.74
CA ALA A 355 10.76 -6.39 20.96
C ALA A 355 10.21 -7.77 20.54
N SER A 356 8.90 -7.87 20.42
CA SER A 356 8.21 -9.03 19.83
C SER A 356 8.17 -8.95 18.31
N ASP A 357 8.16 -7.72 17.77
CA ASP A 357 8.13 -7.42 16.34
C ASP A 357 8.74 -6.05 16.05
N VAL A 358 9.29 -5.91 14.85
CA VAL A 358 9.79 -4.64 14.30
C VAL A 358 9.49 -4.55 12.82
N ASP A 359 9.10 -3.39 12.37
CA ASP A 359 8.93 -3.06 10.96
C ASP A 359 9.56 -1.68 10.62
N ALA A 360 9.78 -1.45 9.34
CA ALA A 360 10.16 -0.16 8.79
C ALA A 360 9.62 -0.05 7.38
N SER A 361 9.07 1.09 7.02
CA SER A 361 8.51 1.34 5.71
C SER A 361 8.93 2.70 5.12
N SER A 362 8.79 2.78 3.81
CA SER A 362 8.87 4.01 3.02
C SER A 362 7.60 4.09 2.20
N ASP A 363 6.82 5.14 2.41
CA ASP A 363 5.57 5.41 1.69
C ASP A 363 5.73 6.67 0.83
N PRO A 364 6.14 6.51 -0.45
CA PRO A 364 6.42 7.61 -1.36
C PRO A 364 5.14 8.17 -1.97
N ASN A 365 4.90 9.47 -1.75
CA ASN A 365 3.75 10.22 -2.24
C ASN A 365 4.19 11.48 -3.01
N GLN A 366 3.24 12.19 -3.64
CA GLN A 366 3.52 13.30 -4.57
C GLN A 366 4.22 14.50 -3.92
N LEU A 367 3.91 14.82 -2.65
CA LEU A 367 4.47 15.97 -1.95
C LEU A 367 5.61 15.59 -1.00
N ALA A 368 5.61 14.37 -0.48
CA ALA A 368 6.61 13.87 0.46
C ALA A 368 6.56 12.35 0.55
N THR A 369 7.66 11.73 0.95
CA THR A 369 7.71 10.34 1.39
C THR A 369 7.61 10.28 2.91
N MET A 370 6.74 9.43 3.43
CA MET A 370 6.67 9.11 4.85
C MET A 370 7.58 7.92 5.15
N LEU A 371 8.51 8.08 6.08
CA LEU A 371 9.33 6.99 6.60
C LEU A 371 8.87 6.67 8.01
N ASP A 372 8.68 5.40 8.31
CA ASP A 372 8.36 4.96 9.66
C ASP A 372 9.18 3.76 10.11
N VAL A 373 9.34 3.64 11.42
CA VAL A 373 9.93 2.49 12.11
C VAL A 373 9.10 2.21 13.35
N ASN A 374 8.62 0.97 13.48
CA ASN A 374 7.83 0.54 14.61
C ASN A 374 8.49 -0.63 15.35
N ALA A 375 8.39 -0.65 16.68
CA ALA A 375 8.83 -1.75 17.50
C ALA A 375 7.81 -2.04 18.61
N THR A 376 7.20 -3.22 18.59
CA THR A 376 6.30 -3.68 19.65
C THR A 376 7.16 -4.25 20.79
N VAL A 377 7.06 -3.64 21.96
CA VAL A 377 7.88 -3.95 23.12
C VAL A 377 7.54 -5.35 23.66
N ALA A 378 8.54 -6.18 23.91
CA ALA A 378 8.32 -7.50 24.49
C ALA A 378 7.83 -7.38 25.93
N SER A 379 7.03 -8.37 26.39
CA SER A 379 6.47 -8.36 27.74
C SER A 379 7.57 -8.21 28.81
N GLY A 380 7.35 -7.32 29.76
CA GLY A 380 8.28 -7.04 30.86
C GLY A 380 9.51 -6.21 30.46
N LYS A 381 9.59 -5.70 29.23
CA LYS A 381 10.66 -4.82 28.76
C LYS A 381 10.24 -3.35 28.79
N SER A 382 11.22 -2.46 28.76
CA SER A 382 11.04 -1.01 28.83
C SER A 382 11.01 -0.38 27.43
N THR A 383 10.14 0.61 27.20
CA THR A 383 10.15 1.44 26.00
C THR A 383 11.49 2.17 25.83
N ASP A 384 12.12 2.61 26.93
CA ASP A 384 13.39 3.31 26.90
C ASP A 384 14.54 2.40 26.42
N ASP A 385 14.50 1.10 26.75
CA ASP A 385 15.48 0.13 26.26
C ASP A 385 15.29 -0.12 24.75
N VAL A 386 14.04 -0.21 24.31
CA VAL A 386 13.71 -0.35 22.89
C VAL A 386 14.15 0.88 22.11
N GLU A 387 13.85 2.10 22.59
CA GLU A 387 14.30 3.34 21.96
C GLU A 387 15.83 3.42 21.83
N ARG A 388 16.57 3.09 22.90
CA ARG A 388 18.05 3.06 22.85
C ARG A 388 18.55 2.07 21.81
N ALA A 389 17.93 0.91 21.71
CA ALA A 389 18.31 -0.11 20.73
C ALA A 389 17.96 0.31 19.29
N LEU A 390 16.77 0.88 19.05
CA LEU A 390 16.38 1.47 17.76
C LEU A 390 17.38 2.55 17.33
N ASP A 391 17.62 3.52 18.22
CA ASP A 391 18.56 4.61 17.97
C ASP A 391 19.97 4.07 17.67
N GLY A 392 20.43 3.08 18.42
CA GLY A 392 21.74 2.46 18.23
C GLY A 392 21.88 1.78 16.85
N VAL A 393 20.84 1.13 16.35
CA VAL A 393 20.85 0.49 15.02
C VAL A 393 20.80 1.53 13.91
N ILE A 394 19.91 2.54 14.03
CA ILE A 394 19.78 3.61 13.04
C ILE A 394 21.07 4.45 12.97
N ASP A 395 21.61 4.89 14.11
CA ASP A 395 22.85 5.65 14.17
C ASP A 395 24.06 4.81 13.69
N GLY A 396 24.05 3.51 13.97
CA GLY A 396 25.03 2.57 13.43
C GLY A 396 25.02 2.52 11.90
N LEU A 397 23.84 2.57 11.26
CA LEU A 397 23.73 2.58 9.80
C LEU A 397 24.18 3.91 9.18
N LYS A 398 24.09 5.03 9.92
CA LYS A 398 24.63 6.35 9.49
C LYS A 398 26.15 6.37 9.39
N THR A 399 26.84 5.60 10.24
CA THR A 399 28.30 5.62 10.39
C THR A 399 28.99 4.40 9.80
N THR A 400 28.29 3.27 9.75
CA THR A 400 28.82 2.00 9.23
C THR A 400 27.90 1.55 8.08
N PRO A 401 28.30 1.79 6.82
CA PRO A 401 27.55 1.36 5.65
C PRO A 401 27.21 -0.13 5.70
N PRO A 402 26.13 -0.57 5.02
CA PRO A 402 25.84 -1.99 4.95
C PRO A 402 26.94 -2.76 4.21
N SER A 403 27.16 -3.99 4.63
CA SER A 403 28.06 -4.88 3.88
C SER A 403 27.53 -5.14 2.47
N ALA A 404 28.43 -5.52 1.56
CA ALA A 404 28.04 -5.91 0.19
C ALA A 404 26.99 -7.02 0.18
N GLU A 405 27.03 -7.94 1.14
CA GLU A 405 26.06 -9.02 1.28
C GLU A 405 24.68 -8.49 1.76
N GLU A 406 24.66 -7.60 2.76
CA GLU A 406 23.41 -6.97 3.22
C GLU A 406 22.73 -6.19 2.09
N LEU A 407 23.50 -5.37 1.37
CA LEU A 407 23.00 -4.59 0.24
C LEU A 407 22.47 -5.50 -0.88
N ALA A 408 23.24 -6.50 -1.27
CA ALA A 408 22.83 -7.45 -2.32
C ALA A 408 21.56 -8.22 -1.92
N ARG A 409 21.41 -8.57 -0.64
CA ARG A 409 20.20 -9.23 -0.12
C ARG A 409 18.99 -8.29 -0.17
N ALA A 410 19.14 -7.03 0.21
CA ALA A 410 18.08 -6.02 0.14
C ALA A 410 17.62 -5.82 -1.32
N LYS A 411 18.56 -5.58 -2.24
CA LYS A 411 18.25 -5.42 -3.67
C LYS A 411 17.50 -6.62 -4.26
N ARG A 412 17.96 -7.86 -3.93
CA ARG A 412 17.25 -9.07 -4.37
C ARG A 412 15.84 -9.16 -3.80
N ARG A 413 15.62 -8.73 -2.56
CA ARG A 413 14.31 -8.73 -1.92
C ARG A 413 13.37 -7.73 -2.60
N THR A 414 13.83 -6.50 -2.82
CA THR A 414 13.05 -5.47 -3.54
C THR A 414 12.73 -5.94 -4.97
N PHE A 415 13.71 -6.48 -5.70
CA PHE A 415 13.45 -7.03 -7.02
C PHE A 415 12.42 -8.17 -7.01
N LEU A 416 12.51 -9.10 -6.05
CA LEU A 416 11.55 -10.20 -5.92
C LEU A 416 10.14 -9.68 -5.60
N ALA A 417 10.01 -8.66 -4.77
CA ALA A 417 8.72 -8.04 -4.47
C ALA A 417 8.09 -7.45 -5.75
N ILE A 418 8.86 -6.69 -6.53
CA ILE A 418 8.42 -6.14 -7.82
C ILE A 418 8.03 -7.26 -8.80
N ALA A 419 8.85 -8.30 -8.90
CA ALA A 419 8.57 -9.43 -9.79
C ALA A 419 7.29 -10.18 -9.41
N SER A 420 7.08 -10.40 -8.10
CA SER A 420 5.84 -11.02 -7.59
C SER A 420 4.60 -10.16 -7.82
N ASP A 421 4.73 -8.85 -7.70
CA ASP A 421 3.63 -7.93 -8.02
C ASP A 421 3.22 -8.06 -9.50
N LEU A 422 4.18 -8.16 -10.40
CA LEU A 422 3.94 -8.29 -11.84
C LEU A 422 3.35 -9.65 -12.26
N GLU A 423 3.25 -10.63 -11.37
CA GLU A 423 2.49 -11.86 -11.63
C GLU A 423 0.98 -11.60 -11.73
N GLN A 424 0.49 -10.51 -11.13
CA GLN A 424 -0.91 -10.12 -11.13
C GLN A 424 -1.20 -9.05 -12.18
N LEU A 425 -2.41 -9.09 -12.76
CA LEU A 425 -2.89 -8.01 -13.63
C LEU A 425 -3.25 -6.77 -12.80
N ASN A 426 -4.17 -6.92 -11.82
CA ASN A 426 -4.39 -5.99 -10.73
C ASN A 426 -3.82 -6.60 -9.45
N GLY A 427 -2.91 -5.89 -8.79
CA GLY A 427 -2.37 -6.29 -7.50
C GLY A 427 -3.12 -5.64 -6.33
N HIS A 428 -2.47 -5.65 -5.17
CA HIS A 428 -3.06 -5.11 -3.94
C HIS A 428 -3.47 -3.64 -4.10
N GLY A 429 -4.71 -3.33 -3.75
CA GLY A 429 -5.27 -1.96 -3.81
C GLY A 429 -5.31 -1.34 -5.20
N GLY A 430 -5.13 -2.13 -6.30
CA GLY A 430 -5.04 -1.58 -7.64
C GLY A 430 -3.84 -0.64 -7.88
N GLU A 431 -2.91 -0.56 -6.91
CA GLU A 431 -1.66 0.20 -7.02
C GLU A 431 -0.47 -0.64 -7.45
N SER A 432 -0.57 -1.96 -7.25
CA SER A 432 0.42 -2.94 -7.67
C SER A 432 -0.16 -3.85 -8.76
N GLY A 433 0.61 -4.84 -9.18
CA GLY A 433 0.29 -5.57 -10.40
C GLY A 433 0.66 -4.76 -11.64
N ARG A 434 0.39 -5.32 -12.82
CA ARG A 434 0.78 -4.71 -14.10
C ARG A 434 0.04 -3.40 -14.36
N ALA A 435 -1.29 -3.41 -14.21
CA ALA A 435 -2.10 -2.22 -14.39
C ALA A 435 -1.76 -1.13 -13.36
N GLY A 436 -1.71 -1.49 -12.08
CA GLY A 436 -1.41 -0.55 -11.01
C GLY A 436 -0.02 0.07 -11.12
N MET A 437 0.99 -0.70 -11.52
CA MET A 437 2.35 -0.19 -11.69
C MET A 437 2.44 0.82 -12.85
N LEU A 438 1.80 0.55 -13.98
CA LEU A 438 1.71 1.49 -15.11
C LEU A 438 0.99 2.78 -14.69
N GLN A 439 -0.13 2.67 -13.99
CA GLN A 439 -0.89 3.79 -13.45
C GLN A 439 -0.05 4.64 -12.48
N ARG A 440 0.65 3.99 -11.56
CA ARG A 440 1.47 4.66 -10.56
C ARG A 440 2.60 5.46 -11.19
N PHE A 441 3.32 4.90 -12.14
CA PHE A 441 4.35 5.64 -12.86
C PHE A 441 3.78 6.76 -13.72
N ASP A 442 2.62 6.55 -14.33
CA ASP A 442 1.93 7.62 -15.07
C ASP A 442 1.51 8.77 -14.16
N HIS A 443 0.89 8.45 -13.02
CA HIS A 443 0.38 9.44 -12.07
C HIS A 443 1.49 10.34 -11.52
N TYR A 444 2.58 9.73 -11.03
CA TYR A 444 3.65 10.49 -10.38
C TYR A 444 4.66 11.11 -11.36
N LEU A 445 4.86 10.50 -12.53
CA LEU A 445 5.96 10.84 -13.45
C LEU A 445 5.50 11.21 -14.87
N GLY A 446 4.25 10.90 -15.23
CA GLY A 446 3.77 11.01 -16.61
C GLY A 446 4.37 9.97 -17.58
N ASP A 447 5.12 8.99 -17.06
CA ASP A 447 5.86 7.98 -17.83
C ASP A 447 5.52 6.55 -17.34
N PRO A 448 4.51 5.88 -17.91
CA PRO A 448 4.16 4.50 -17.52
C PRO A 448 5.32 3.50 -17.64
N GLY A 449 6.29 3.79 -18.51
CA GLY A 449 7.46 2.94 -18.79
C GLY A 449 8.62 3.06 -17.80
N TYR A 450 8.43 3.69 -16.65
CA TYR A 450 9.52 3.99 -15.73
C TYR A 450 10.14 2.77 -15.03
N LEU A 451 9.52 1.59 -15.11
CA LEU A 451 9.97 0.37 -14.43
C LEU A 451 11.48 0.09 -14.62
N GLN A 452 11.98 0.18 -15.87
CA GLN A 452 13.40 -0.09 -16.13
C GLN A 452 14.33 0.93 -15.48
N LYS A 453 13.91 2.20 -15.47
CA LYS A 453 14.66 3.29 -14.80
C LYS A 453 14.66 3.06 -13.29
N TRP A 454 13.52 2.64 -12.73
CA TRP A 454 13.39 2.33 -11.30
C TRP A 454 14.28 1.15 -10.89
N LEU A 455 14.27 0.05 -11.64
CA LEU A 455 15.15 -1.11 -11.42
C LEU A 455 16.63 -0.72 -11.51
N ALA A 456 16.99 0.10 -12.50
CA ALA A 456 18.35 0.60 -12.65
C ALA A 456 18.76 1.50 -11.47
N ALA A 457 17.85 2.34 -10.96
CA ALA A 457 18.10 3.15 -9.77
C ALA A 457 18.35 2.29 -8.52
N ILE A 458 17.55 1.24 -8.30
CA ILE A 458 17.76 0.26 -7.22
C ILE A 458 19.11 -0.43 -7.36
N ASP A 459 19.48 -0.87 -8.58
CA ASP A 459 20.76 -1.54 -8.83
C ASP A 459 21.96 -0.60 -8.63
N ALA A 460 21.80 0.69 -8.89
CA ALA A 460 22.85 1.69 -8.72
C ALA A 460 23.13 2.06 -7.25
N VAL A 461 22.18 1.80 -6.30
CA VAL A 461 22.37 2.15 -4.88
C VAL A 461 23.67 1.53 -4.33
N THR A 462 24.50 2.37 -3.70
CA THR A 462 25.75 1.96 -3.04
C THR A 462 25.56 1.84 -1.51
N PRO A 463 26.46 1.18 -0.79
CA PRO A 463 26.46 1.17 0.67
C PRO A 463 26.52 2.59 1.27
N GLU A 464 27.28 3.49 0.62
CA GLU A 464 27.45 4.89 1.02
C GLU A 464 26.15 5.68 0.83
N ASP A 465 25.38 5.42 -0.25
CA ASP A 465 24.07 6.02 -0.46
C ASP A 465 23.10 5.67 0.66
N VAL A 466 23.05 4.40 1.06
CA VAL A 466 22.23 3.96 2.19
C VAL A 466 22.55 4.73 3.46
N SER A 467 23.84 4.82 3.81
CA SER A 467 24.28 5.58 5.00
C SER A 467 23.97 7.07 4.87
N ARG A 468 24.18 7.64 3.70
CA ARG A 468 23.91 9.06 3.41
C ARG A 468 22.43 9.40 3.60
N VAL A 469 21.51 8.63 3.03
CA VAL A 469 20.08 8.93 3.15
C VAL A 469 19.56 8.72 4.58
N VAL A 470 20.02 7.69 5.30
CA VAL A 470 19.69 7.51 6.71
C VAL A 470 20.23 8.66 7.56
N LYS A 471 21.45 9.12 7.30
CA LYS A 471 22.03 10.29 7.99
C LYS A 471 21.27 11.58 7.71
N GLN A 472 20.80 11.76 6.47
CA GLN A 472 20.14 12.97 6.01
C GLN A 472 18.68 13.06 6.47
N TYR A 473 17.93 11.96 6.39
CA TYR A 473 16.48 11.98 6.59
C TYR A 473 16.03 11.37 7.92
N MET A 474 16.71 10.35 8.46
CA MET A 474 16.33 9.71 9.72
C MET A 474 17.07 10.35 10.90
N THR A 475 16.99 11.68 11.02
CA THR A 475 17.63 12.45 12.08
C THR A 475 16.80 12.42 13.37
N ARG A 476 17.40 12.72 14.51
CA ARG A 476 16.67 12.85 15.78
C ARG A 476 15.86 14.15 15.83
N GLU A 477 16.37 15.20 15.21
CA GLU A 477 15.76 16.53 15.14
C GLU A 477 14.49 16.52 14.28
N GLY A 478 14.51 15.77 13.17
CA GLY A 478 13.40 15.66 12.24
C GLY A 478 12.39 14.55 12.57
N ARG A 479 12.43 13.98 13.78
CA ARG A 479 11.67 12.79 14.16
C ARG A 479 10.42 13.09 14.96
N VAL A 480 9.29 12.46 14.57
CA VAL A 480 8.17 12.24 15.48
C VAL A 480 8.37 10.90 16.19
N THR A 481 8.24 10.90 17.50
CA THR A 481 8.23 9.70 18.34
C THR A 481 6.88 9.57 19.02
N VAL A 482 6.20 8.44 18.81
CA VAL A 482 4.97 8.10 19.53
C VAL A 482 5.21 6.87 20.39
N ILE A 483 4.98 7.01 21.69
CA ILE A 483 5.02 5.90 22.64
C ILE A 483 3.59 5.50 22.97
N THR A 484 3.19 4.31 22.51
CA THR A 484 1.92 3.72 22.92
C THR A 484 2.11 2.97 24.22
N ARG A 485 1.28 3.27 25.22
CA ARG A 485 1.25 2.55 26.49
C ARG A 485 -0.07 1.83 26.67
N PRO A 486 -0.05 0.61 27.29
CA PRO A 486 -1.28 -0.02 27.73
C PRO A 486 -2.05 0.87 28.70
N SER A 487 -3.36 1.08 28.45
CA SER A 487 -4.23 1.81 29.37
C SER A 487 -4.48 1.00 30.65
N ALA A 488 -4.73 1.67 31.77
CA ALA A 488 -4.79 1.08 33.12
C ALA A 488 -5.84 -0.04 33.31
N GLY A 489 -6.77 -0.23 32.37
CA GLY A 489 -7.74 -1.33 32.38
C GLY A 489 -7.22 -2.67 31.85
N ASN A 490 -6.08 -2.69 31.15
CA ASN A 490 -5.48 -3.90 30.50
C ASN A 490 -4.11 -4.28 31.07
N ALA A 491 -3.57 -3.51 32.01
CA ALA A 491 -2.29 -3.82 32.62
C ALA A 491 -2.46 -4.98 33.62
N GLY A 492 -2.49 -6.22 33.12
CA GLY A 492 -2.38 -7.39 34.01
C GLY A 492 -3.47 -8.45 33.97
N ALA A 493 -4.22 -8.61 32.89
CA ALA A 493 -4.95 -9.86 32.69
C ALA A 493 -3.93 -10.95 32.26
N PRO A 494 -3.66 -11.99 33.06
CA PRO A 494 -2.84 -13.12 32.61
C PRO A 494 -3.57 -13.75 31.42
N ALA A 495 -2.82 -14.05 30.36
CA ALA A 495 -3.35 -14.76 29.20
C ALA A 495 -4.20 -15.94 29.67
N ALA A 496 -5.50 -15.91 29.34
CA ALA A 496 -6.40 -17.00 29.63
C ALA A 496 -5.82 -18.26 28.97
N GLY A 497 -5.26 -19.15 29.80
CA GLY A 497 -4.73 -20.42 29.37
C GLY A 497 -5.81 -21.16 28.58
N LYS A 498 -5.55 -21.50 27.35
CA LYS A 498 -6.35 -22.45 26.59
C LYS A 498 -6.29 -23.76 27.38
N GLY A 499 -7.31 -23.97 28.22
CA GLY A 499 -7.57 -25.27 28.81
C GLY A 499 -7.86 -26.26 27.69
N ALA A 500 -7.02 -27.27 27.58
CA ALA A 500 -7.40 -28.53 26.98
C ALA A 500 -8.44 -29.25 27.87
N PRO A 501 -9.35 -30.06 27.36
CA PRO A 501 -9.05 -31.38 26.89
C PRO A 501 -9.21 -31.58 25.39
#